data_25c21390d8650c1139c12f7cfd8a8400
#
_entry.id   25c21390d8650c1139c12f7cfd8a8400
#
_cell.length_a   1.000
_cell.length_b   1.000
_cell.length_c   1.000
_cell.angle_alpha   90.00
_cell.angle_beta   90.00
_cell.angle_gamma   90.00
#
_symmetry.space_group_name_H-M   'P 1'
#
loop_
_entity.id
_entity.type
_entity.pdbx_description
1 polymer ?
#
loop_
_entity_poly.entity_id
_entity_poly.type
_entity_poly.pdbx_seq_one_letter_code
_entity_poly.pdbx_strand_id
1 'polypeptide(L)'
;MRRASGLFRSGIVSLFALAMLLQAGHAEDSTVNVRYREGVARGFLVVRSETGAVLASGEFSQIPRGDAVKLRLVFHFRDGSLDDDTAVYAQKSTFHLITDRHIQKGPSFPEPLDITIDTRSQQVCIHDLSKGGNAEKTEHIALPPNLANGLLFNLIKNLAKDSPRIEVPYLALSTKPRMVKLAIAMEKEEQFTIAGRPSKAVEWDVKPELGGLTGLVAPVIGKQPPDSHVWIIEGGVPTILRVDSALYSGGPVWSIQLASPVW
;
A
#
# COMPACT_ATOMS: atom_id res chain seq x y z
N MET A 1 -80.93 -39.55 15.24
CA MET A 1 -80.45 -40.42 14.10
C MET A 1 -79.58 -39.62 13.18
N ARG A 2 -78.53 -40.25 12.75
CA ARG A 2 -77.55 -39.90 11.72
C ARG A 2 -76.41 -38.93 12.10
N ARG A 3 -75.23 -39.56 12.17
CA ARG A 3 -73.86 -39.04 12.18
C ARG A 3 -73.54 -38.40 10.86
N ALA A 4 -72.71 -37.37 10.86
CA ALA A 4 -71.85 -37.00 9.74
C ALA A 4 -70.51 -36.58 10.27
N SER A 5 -69.51 -37.35 9.90
CA SER A 5 -68.12 -37.20 10.15
C SER A 5 -67.50 -36.15 9.19
N GLY A 6 -66.81 -35.15 9.71
CA GLY A 6 -66.06 -34.17 8.94
C GLY A 6 -64.58 -34.44 9.10
N LEU A 7 -63.87 -34.71 7.97
CA LEU A 7 -62.45 -34.96 7.86
C LEU A 7 -61.67 -33.68 8.12
N PHE A 8 -60.76 -33.75 9.06
CA PHE A 8 -59.64 -32.77 9.24
C PHE A 8 -58.56 -33.07 8.19
N ARG A 9 -58.38 -32.18 7.26
CA ARG A 9 -57.20 -32.20 6.39
C ARG A 9 -56.13 -31.35 7.04
N SER A 10 -55.07 -32.00 7.58
CA SER A 10 -53.83 -31.40 8.01
C SER A 10 -53.05 -30.95 6.79
N GLY A 11 -52.94 -29.63 6.59
CA GLY A 11 -52.01 -29.03 5.65
C GLY A 11 -50.65 -28.90 6.30
N ILE A 12 -49.69 -29.69 5.82
CA ILE A 12 -48.27 -29.57 6.17
C ILE A 12 -47.72 -28.36 5.39
N VAL A 13 -47.49 -27.26 6.08
CA VAL A 13 -46.74 -26.11 5.54
C VAL A 13 -45.27 -26.44 5.69
N SER A 14 -44.65 -26.87 4.59
CA SER A 14 -43.20 -26.99 4.49
C SER A 14 -42.54 -25.62 4.50
N LEU A 15 -41.95 -25.25 5.62
CA LEU A 15 -41.12 -24.09 5.77
C LEU A 15 -39.71 -24.37 5.16
N PHE A 16 -39.53 -24.02 3.89
CA PHE A 16 -38.19 -23.98 3.28
C PHE A 16 -37.45 -22.80 3.89
N ALA A 17 -36.68 -23.05 4.93
CA ALA A 17 -35.69 -22.12 5.43
C ALA A 17 -34.51 -22.09 4.43
N LEU A 18 -34.52 -21.10 3.53
CA LEU A 18 -33.40 -20.78 2.68
C LEU A 18 -32.28 -20.15 3.54
N ALA A 19 -31.42 -21.00 4.07
CA ALA A 19 -30.19 -20.56 4.72
C ALA A 19 -29.27 -19.99 3.63
N MET A 20 -29.34 -18.68 3.39
CA MET A 20 -28.27 -17.95 2.70
C MET A 20 -27.04 -17.98 3.61
N LEU A 21 -26.14 -18.92 3.35
CA LEU A 21 -24.77 -18.88 3.81
C LEU A 21 -24.12 -17.65 3.17
N LEU A 22 -24.13 -16.53 3.89
CA LEU A 22 -23.20 -15.45 3.67
C LEU A 22 -21.79 -16.02 3.94
N GLN A 23 -21.16 -16.54 2.89
CA GLN A 23 -19.73 -16.74 2.89
C GLN A 23 -19.11 -15.34 2.95
N ALA A 24 -18.83 -14.87 4.15
CA ALA A 24 -17.84 -13.84 4.36
C ALA A 24 -16.52 -14.44 3.87
N GLY A 25 -16.23 -14.28 2.57
CA GLY A 25 -14.95 -14.63 2.01
C GLY A 25 -13.90 -13.78 2.74
N HIS A 26 -13.19 -14.41 3.65
CA HIS A 26 -11.93 -13.85 4.13
C HIS A 26 -11.05 -13.80 2.88
N ALA A 27 -10.81 -12.60 2.35
CA ALA A 27 -9.81 -12.42 1.32
C ALA A 27 -8.48 -12.86 1.97
N GLU A 28 -7.95 -14.00 1.54
CA GLU A 28 -6.59 -14.39 1.91
C GLU A 28 -5.64 -13.30 1.45
N ASP A 29 -4.64 -12.99 2.28
CA ASP A 29 -3.62 -12.02 1.91
C ASP A 29 -2.96 -12.45 0.59
N SER A 30 -3.10 -11.61 -0.42
CA SER A 30 -2.69 -11.96 -1.78
C SER A 30 -1.18 -11.93 -1.90
N THR A 31 -0.63 -12.93 -2.57
CA THR A 31 0.78 -12.97 -2.94
C THR A 31 0.93 -12.56 -4.41
N VAL A 32 1.79 -11.59 -4.69
CA VAL A 32 2.02 -11.10 -6.06
C VAL A 32 3.20 -11.84 -6.69
N ASN A 33 2.97 -12.44 -7.85
CA ASN A 33 4.01 -13.11 -8.64
C ASN A 33 4.92 -12.09 -9.32
N VAL A 34 6.21 -12.41 -9.42
CA VAL A 34 7.18 -11.62 -10.18
C VAL A 34 6.96 -11.86 -11.66
N ARG A 35 6.26 -10.94 -12.33
CA ARG A 35 6.09 -10.93 -13.80
C ARG A 35 7.23 -10.19 -14.49
N TYR A 36 7.69 -9.11 -13.85
CA TYR A 36 8.77 -8.26 -14.32
C TYR A 36 9.84 -8.21 -13.24
N ARG A 37 11.01 -8.78 -13.52
CA ARG A 37 12.15 -8.68 -12.60
C ARG A 37 12.71 -7.28 -12.65
N GLU A 38 12.92 -6.70 -11.49
CA GLU A 38 13.48 -5.37 -11.34
C GLU A 38 14.98 -5.39 -11.65
N GLY A 39 15.38 -4.52 -12.56
CA GLY A 39 16.76 -4.28 -12.94
C GLY A 39 17.39 -3.09 -12.23
N VAL A 40 18.55 -2.66 -12.69
CA VAL A 40 19.14 -1.39 -12.24
C VAL A 40 18.30 -0.23 -12.78
N ALA A 41 17.81 0.61 -11.88
CA ALA A 41 17.07 1.82 -12.25
C ALA A 41 17.48 3.00 -11.36
N ARG A 42 17.45 4.20 -11.93
CA ARG A 42 17.63 5.46 -11.22
C ARG A 42 16.74 6.51 -11.84
N GLY A 43 16.27 7.45 -11.03
CA GLY A 43 15.45 8.53 -11.52
C GLY A 43 15.42 9.71 -10.55
N PHE A 44 15.02 10.85 -11.07
CA PHE A 44 14.74 12.03 -10.28
C PHE A 44 13.23 12.19 -10.15
N LEU A 45 12.80 12.68 -9.01
CA LEU A 45 11.41 12.84 -8.64
C LEU A 45 11.14 14.26 -8.18
N VAL A 46 9.91 14.66 -8.28
CA VAL A 46 9.41 15.92 -7.72
C VAL A 46 8.14 15.65 -6.94
N VAL A 47 8.06 16.23 -5.74
CA VAL A 47 6.83 16.23 -4.94
C VAL A 47 6.14 17.57 -5.12
N ARG A 48 4.84 17.53 -5.43
CA ARG A 48 4.00 18.71 -5.59
C ARG A 48 2.83 18.68 -4.64
N SER A 49 2.41 19.86 -4.21
CA SER A 49 1.14 20.03 -3.53
C SER A 49 -0.04 19.84 -4.51
N GLU A 50 -1.23 19.76 -3.98
CA GLU A 50 -2.49 19.75 -4.73
C GLU A 50 -2.62 20.98 -5.68
N THR A 51 -2.07 22.13 -5.28
CA THR A 51 -2.03 23.35 -6.11
C THR A 51 -0.90 23.37 -7.13
N GLY A 52 -0.11 22.29 -7.23
CA GLY A 52 1.01 22.16 -8.16
C GLY A 52 2.33 22.78 -7.71
N ALA A 53 2.39 23.39 -6.52
CA ALA A 53 3.63 23.95 -5.99
C ALA A 53 4.66 22.84 -5.71
N VAL A 54 5.92 23.05 -6.10
CA VAL A 54 7.02 22.10 -5.83
C VAL A 54 7.39 22.18 -4.35
N LEU A 55 7.22 21.08 -3.64
CA LEU A 55 7.52 20.93 -2.21
C LEU A 55 8.89 20.30 -1.98
N ALA A 56 9.26 19.28 -2.76
CA ALA A 56 10.51 18.56 -2.61
C ALA A 56 11.07 18.11 -3.96
N SER A 57 12.38 17.90 -4.00
CA SER A 57 13.07 17.11 -5.01
C SER A 57 13.43 15.75 -4.43
N GLY A 58 13.42 14.72 -5.26
CA GLY A 58 13.71 13.37 -4.83
C GLY A 58 14.57 12.60 -5.79
N GLU A 59 15.13 11.51 -5.27
CA GLU A 59 15.92 10.55 -6.03
C GLU A 59 15.38 9.15 -5.75
N PHE A 60 15.36 8.36 -6.79
CA PHE A 60 15.04 6.95 -6.76
C PHE A 60 16.22 6.14 -7.26
N SER A 61 16.58 5.10 -6.55
CA SER A 61 17.59 4.14 -7.00
C SER A 61 17.18 2.71 -6.66
N GLN A 62 17.42 1.82 -7.61
CA GLN A 62 17.13 0.39 -7.50
C GLN A 62 18.32 -0.40 -8.01
N ILE A 63 18.86 -1.29 -7.19
CA ILE A 63 20.10 -2.03 -7.48
C ILE A 63 19.89 -3.51 -7.13
N PRO A 64 19.78 -4.40 -8.11
CA PRO A 64 19.68 -5.83 -7.89
C PRO A 64 21.06 -6.43 -7.54
N ARG A 65 21.05 -7.43 -6.66
CA ARG A 65 22.18 -8.30 -6.35
C ARG A 65 21.69 -9.74 -6.24
N GLY A 66 21.82 -10.51 -7.32
CA GLY A 66 21.18 -11.81 -7.45
C GLY A 66 19.65 -11.68 -7.41
N ASP A 67 19.01 -12.40 -6.48
CA ASP A 67 17.56 -12.31 -6.29
C ASP A 67 17.16 -11.18 -5.34
N ALA A 68 18.09 -10.58 -4.61
CA ALA A 68 17.81 -9.44 -3.75
C ALA A 68 17.90 -8.12 -4.52
N VAL A 69 17.03 -7.18 -4.17
CA VAL A 69 17.04 -5.83 -4.71
C VAL A 69 17.09 -4.85 -3.55
N LYS A 70 18.00 -3.89 -3.61
CA LYS A 70 17.99 -2.71 -2.74
C LYS A 70 17.32 -1.56 -3.49
N LEU A 71 16.26 -1.04 -2.91
CA LEU A 71 15.55 0.14 -3.38
C LEU A 71 15.76 1.27 -2.39
N ARG A 72 15.97 2.49 -2.86
CA ARG A 72 15.95 3.70 -2.03
C ARG A 72 15.17 4.78 -2.74
N LEU A 73 14.31 5.43 -1.98
CA LEU A 73 13.53 6.59 -2.37
C LEU A 73 13.80 7.69 -1.34
N VAL A 74 14.25 8.86 -1.77
CA VAL A 74 14.54 9.95 -0.86
C VAL A 74 13.99 11.27 -1.40
N PHE A 75 13.38 12.06 -0.51
CA PHE A 75 12.86 13.40 -0.81
C PHE A 75 13.47 14.43 0.14
N HIS A 76 14.00 15.48 -0.45
CA HIS A 76 14.50 16.66 0.25
C HIS A 76 13.50 17.81 0.04
N PHE A 77 12.80 18.16 1.10
CA PHE A 77 11.80 19.23 1.06
C PHE A 77 12.44 20.61 1.15
N ARG A 78 11.78 21.62 0.60
CA ARG A 78 12.24 23.00 0.62
C ARG A 78 12.29 23.62 2.01
N ASP A 79 11.51 23.12 2.95
CA ASP A 79 11.49 23.52 4.36
C ASP A 79 12.56 22.84 5.22
N GLY A 80 13.44 22.02 4.61
CA GLY A 80 14.48 21.25 5.27
C GLY A 80 14.01 19.86 5.77
N SER A 81 12.77 19.48 5.53
CA SER A 81 12.29 18.15 5.86
C SER A 81 12.90 17.08 4.98
N LEU A 82 12.99 15.86 5.50
CA LEU A 82 13.50 14.67 4.84
C LEU A 82 12.50 13.53 4.95
N ASP A 83 12.30 12.83 3.83
CA ASP A 83 11.67 11.52 3.76
C ASP A 83 12.64 10.58 3.03
N ASP A 84 13.11 9.52 3.68
CA ASP A 84 14.11 8.58 3.15
C ASP A 84 13.67 7.16 3.45
N ASP A 85 13.29 6.45 2.42
CA ASP A 85 12.85 5.06 2.48
C ASP A 85 13.86 4.14 1.79
N THR A 86 14.35 3.12 2.49
CA THR A 86 15.31 2.14 1.97
C THR A 86 14.82 0.73 2.26
N ALA A 87 14.37 0.04 1.23
CA ALA A 87 13.93 -1.35 1.30
C ALA A 87 14.94 -2.31 0.68
N VAL A 88 15.03 -3.51 1.25
CA VAL A 88 15.68 -4.67 0.65
C VAL A 88 14.64 -5.77 0.56
N TYR A 89 14.44 -6.31 -0.63
CA TYR A 89 13.47 -7.38 -0.88
C TYR A 89 14.04 -8.46 -1.82
N ALA A 90 13.45 -9.64 -1.77
CA ALA A 90 13.74 -10.70 -2.72
C ALA A 90 12.68 -10.74 -3.84
N GLN A 91 13.13 -11.01 -5.08
CA GLN A 91 12.30 -11.17 -6.28
C GLN A 91 12.60 -12.54 -6.96
N LYS A 92 12.06 -13.60 -6.39
CA LYS A 92 12.14 -14.95 -7.00
C LYS A 92 10.91 -15.25 -7.86
N SER A 93 10.06 -16.14 -7.39
CA SER A 93 8.71 -16.36 -7.93
C SER A 93 7.72 -15.31 -7.45
N THR A 94 7.90 -14.85 -6.22
CA THR A 94 7.10 -13.82 -5.53
C THR A 94 8.02 -12.81 -4.86
N PHE A 95 7.44 -11.67 -4.49
CA PHE A 95 8.15 -10.63 -3.74
C PHE A 95 8.11 -10.93 -2.25
N HIS A 96 9.25 -10.74 -1.56
CA HIS A 96 9.36 -10.88 -0.12
C HIS A 96 10.21 -9.76 0.45
N LEU A 97 9.64 -8.97 1.36
CA LEU A 97 10.39 -7.98 2.10
C LEU A 97 11.45 -8.67 2.97
N ILE A 98 12.64 -8.11 3.01
CA ILE A 98 13.71 -8.54 3.91
C ILE A 98 13.89 -7.51 5.00
N THR A 99 14.14 -6.26 4.62
CA THR A 99 14.23 -5.12 5.55
C THR A 99 13.64 -3.89 4.89
N ASP A 100 13.11 -2.99 5.72
CA ASP A 100 12.66 -1.68 5.30
C ASP A 100 13.03 -0.66 6.39
N ARG A 101 13.66 0.44 6.01
CA ARG A 101 13.96 1.54 6.91
C ARG A 101 13.40 2.83 6.35
N HIS A 102 12.52 3.45 7.11
CA HIS A 102 11.86 4.68 6.75
C HIS A 102 12.17 5.78 7.77
N ILE A 103 12.68 6.92 7.29
CA ILE A 103 13.03 8.08 8.10
C ILE A 103 12.21 9.26 7.63
N GLN A 104 11.41 9.84 8.54
CA GLN A 104 10.71 11.09 8.32
C GLN A 104 11.09 12.09 9.41
N LYS A 105 11.49 13.31 9.02
CA LYS A 105 11.83 14.37 9.96
C LYS A 105 11.72 15.76 9.33
N GLY A 106 11.56 16.76 10.18
CA GLY A 106 11.47 18.18 9.80
C GLY A 106 10.03 18.70 9.80
N PRO A 107 9.84 20.00 9.46
CA PRO A 107 8.56 20.69 9.60
C PRO A 107 7.37 20.07 8.85
N SER A 108 7.61 19.44 7.70
CA SER A 108 6.55 18.77 6.93
C SER A 108 6.02 17.49 7.60
N PHE A 109 6.74 16.95 8.60
CA PHE A 109 6.39 15.69 9.27
C PHE A 109 6.14 15.93 10.76
N PRO A 110 4.87 16.05 11.21
CA PRO A 110 4.55 16.38 12.60
C PRO A 110 4.91 15.29 13.61
N GLU A 111 5.02 14.03 13.15
CA GLU A 111 5.46 12.90 13.95
C GLU A 111 6.78 12.34 13.37
N PRO A 112 7.92 13.02 13.64
CA PRO A 112 9.19 12.59 13.05
C PRO A 112 9.63 11.26 13.66
N LEU A 113 10.05 10.34 12.80
CA LEU A 113 10.41 8.98 13.19
C LEU A 113 11.52 8.39 12.29
N ASP A 114 12.25 7.42 12.82
CA ASP A 114 13.12 6.50 12.11
C ASP A 114 12.68 5.09 12.50
N ILE A 115 12.13 4.34 11.57
CA ILE A 115 11.60 3.01 11.82
C ILE A 115 12.28 1.99 10.91
N THR A 116 12.68 0.86 11.48
CA THR A 116 13.27 -0.25 10.74
C THR A 116 12.46 -1.52 10.96
N ILE A 117 12.06 -2.14 9.86
CA ILE A 117 11.38 -3.43 9.82
C ILE A 117 12.41 -4.49 9.40
N ASP A 118 12.53 -5.58 10.15
CA ASP A 118 13.28 -6.77 9.76
C ASP A 118 12.35 -8.00 9.83
N THR A 119 12.01 -8.51 8.66
CA THR A 119 11.07 -9.63 8.53
C THR A 119 11.69 -10.97 8.96
N ARG A 120 13.02 -11.09 8.97
CA ARG A 120 13.70 -12.32 9.37
C ARG A 120 13.72 -12.50 10.89
N SER A 121 13.98 -11.41 11.61
CA SER A 121 13.94 -11.40 13.07
C SER A 121 12.55 -11.12 13.63
N GLN A 122 11.57 -10.75 12.78
CA GLN A 122 10.21 -10.33 13.19
C GLN A 122 10.26 -9.13 14.15
N GLN A 123 11.18 -8.21 13.89
CA GLN A 123 11.42 -7.04 14.73
C GLN A 123 11.10 -5.75 14.00
N VAL A 124 10.57 -4.80 14.76
CA VAL A 124 10.37 -3.42 14.34
C VAL A 124 11.06 -2.51 15.36
N CYS A 125 12.14 -1.87 14.93
CA CYS A 125 12.85 -0.87 15.73
C CYS A 125 12.29 0.51 15.43
N ILE A 126 11.94 1.26 16.46
CA ILE A 126 11.29 2.57 16.35
C ILE A 126 12.10 3.58 17.13
N HIS A 127 12.59 4.62 16.45
CA HIS A 127 13.20 5.79 17.06
C HIS A 127 12.24 6.96 16.93
N ASP A 128 11.66 7.38 18.05
CA ASP A 128 10.82 8.57 18.12
C ASP A 128 11.72 9.81 18.13
N LEU A 129 11.85 10.46 16.98
CA LEU A 129 12.71 11.62 16.81
C LEU A 129 12.13 12.91 17.42
N SER A 130 10.86 12.92 17.82
CA SER A 130 10.20 14.08 18.45
C SER A 130 10.75 14.37 19.84
N LYS A 131 11.30 13.37 20.52
CA LYS A 131 11.80 13.44 21.92
C LYS A 131 13.31 13.56 22.00
N GLY A 132 13.95 14.21 21.03
CA GLY A 132 15.40 14.37 21.01
C GLY A 132 16.17 13.12 20.56
N GLY A 133 15.50 12.17 19.93
CA GLY A 133 16.11 11.02 19.26
C GLY A 133 16.67 9.90 20.19
N ASN A 134 16.41 9.99 21.50
CA ASN A 134 16.97 9.05 22.48
C ASN A 134 16.03 7.93 22.91
N ALA A 135 14.79 7.91 22.41
CA ALA A 135 13.82 6.87 22.74
C ALA A 135 13.79 5.81 21.63
N GLU A 136 14.57 4.77 21.81
CA GLU A 136 14.51 3.59 20.95
C GLU A 136 13.60 2.54 21.59
N LYS A 137 12.76 1.92 20.76
CA LYS A 137 11.89 0.83 21.15
C LYS A 137 11.95 -0.26 20.09
N THR A 138 12.12 -1.50 20.50
CA THR A 138 12.00 -2.66 19.63
C THR A 138 10.73 -3.44 19.98
N GLU A 139 9.91 -3.69 19.00
CA GLU A 139 8.73 -4.53 19.11
C GLU A 139 8.91 -5.81 18.29
N HIS A 140 8.40 -6.93 18.82
CA HIS A 140 8.26 -8.18 18.08
C HIS A 140 6.84 -8.24 17.52
N ILE A 141 6.73 -8.17 16.21
CA ILE A 141 5.44 -8.18 15.50
C ILE A 141 5.47 -9.33 14.50
N ALA A 142 4.40 -10.13 14.46
CA ALA A 142 4.25 -11.16 13.43
C ALA A 142 4.13 -10.49 12.06
N LEU A 143 5.23 -10.48 11.30
CA LEU A 143 5.36 -9.88 9.98
C LEU A 143 5.15 -10.95 8.91
N PRO A 144 4.10 -10.88 8.10
CA PRO A 144 3.86 -11.84 7.04
C PRO A 144 4.90 -11.72 5.92
N PRO A 145 5.22 -12.82 5.20
CA PRO A 145 6.28 -12.82 4.19
C PRO A 145 5.95 -11.95 2.97
N ASN A 146 4.67 -11.65 2.72
CA ASN A 146 4.19 -10.79 1.64
C ASN A 146 3.93 -9.35 2.08
N LEU A 147 4.56 -8.90 3.17
CA LEU A 147 4.46 -7.52 3.67
C LEU A 147 4.86 -6.52 2.58
N ALA A 148 4.00 -5.53 2.33
CA ALA A 148 4.13 -4.62 1.19
C ALA A 148 4.98 -3.36 1.45
N ASN A 149 5.43 -3.15 2.70
CA ASN A 149 6.29 -2.01 3.05
C ASN A 149 7.53 -1.94 2.15
N GLY A 150 7.87 -0.74 1.69
CA GLY A 150 9.02 -0.51 0.81
C GLY A 150 8.94 -1.14 -0.58
N LEU A 151 7.94 -1.98 -0.89
CA LEU A 151 7.78 -2.62 -2.20
C LEU A 151 6.40 -2.48 -2.83
N LEU A 152 5.50 -1.72 -2.25
CA LEU A 152 4.13 -1.56 -2.74
C LEU A 152 4.07 -1.27 -4.26
N PHE A 153 4.89 -0.34 -4.72
CA PHE A 153 4.92 0.04 -6.13
C PHE A 153 5.43 -1.07 -7.05
N ASN A 154 6.38 -1.90 -6.57
CA ASN A 154 6.87 -3.06 -7.32
C ASN A 154 5.77 -4.14 -7.41
N LEU A 155 4.97 -4.31 -6.35
CA LEU A 155 3.82 -5.20 -6.39
C LEU A 155 2.82 -4.75 -7.45
N ILE A 156 2.42 -3.47 -7.44
CA ILE A 156 1.43 -2.91 -8.38
C ILE A 156 1.92 -3.05 -9.83
N LYS A 157 3.20 -2.78 -10.13
CA LYS A 157 3.80 -2.98 -11.45
C LYS A 157 3.67 -4.43 -11.97
N ASN A 158 3.54 -5.39 -11.07
CA ASN A 158 3.46 -6.81 -11.39
C ASN A 158 2.03 -7.35 -11.45
N LEU A 159 1.01 -6.55 -11.16
CA LEU A 159 -0.38 -6.91 -11.34
C LEU A 159 -0.77 -6.89 -12.82
N ALA A 160 -1.67 -7.78 -13.21
CA ALA A 160 -2.31 -7.72 -14.52
C ALA A 160 -3.50 -6.75 -14.44
N LYS A 161 -3.84 -6.07 -15.53
CA LYS A 161 -5.00 -5.16 -15.57
C LYS A 161 -6.32 -5.82 -15.19
N ASP A 162 -6.48 -7.06 -15.59
CA ASP A 162 -7.63 -7.92 -15.31
C ASP A 162 -7.55 -8.64 -13.97
N SER A 163 -6.51 -8.34 -13.17
CA SER A 163 -6.42 -8.88 -11.82
C SER A 163 -7.64 -8.44 -11.00
N PRO A 164 -8.26 -9.35 -10.25
CA PRO A 164 -9.26 -8.95 -9.28
C PRO A 164 -8.63 -8.00 -8.24
N ARG A 165 -9.46 -7.28 -7.49
CA ARG A 165 -9.01 -6.56 -6.31
C ARG A 165 -8.24 -7.51 -5.39
N ILE A 166 -7.05 -7.12 -4.97
CA ILE A 166 -6.23 -7.86 -4.04
C ILE A 166 -6.07 -7.11 -2.73
N GLU A 167 -5.73 -7.83 -1.67
CA GLU A 167 -5.36 -7.25 -0.39
C GLU A 167 -3.95 -7.71 -0.01
N VAL A 168 -3.11 -6.76 0.39
CA VAL A 168 -1.75 -7.03 0.86
C VAL A 168 -1.56 -6.49 2.27
N PRO A 169 -0.82 -7.21 3.14
CA PRO A 169 -0.50 -6.73 4.47
C PRO A 169 0.47 -5.55 4.38
N TYR A 170 0.28 -4.59 5.26
CA TYR A 170 1.12 -3.38 5.37
C TYR A 170 1.25 -2.99 6.84
N LEU A 171 2.44 -2.64 7.26
CA LEU A 171 2.67 -2.09 8.59
C LEU A 171 2.56 -0.55 8.53
N ALA A 172 1.50 -0.01 9.07
CA ALA A 172 1.34 1.45 9.18
C ALA A 172 2.41 2.01 10.13
N LEU A 173 3.28 2.86 9.57
CA LEU A 173 4.46 3.38 10.25
C LEU A 173 4.06 4.51 11.21
N SER A 174 4.38 4.35 12.47
CA SER A 174 4.14 5.33 13.53
C SER A 174 4.93 4.93 14.77
N THR A 175 4.90 5.74 15.83
CA THR A 175 5.44 5.37 17.14
C THR A 175 4.73 4.17 17.80
N LYS A 176 3.58 3.77 17.24
CA LYS A 176 2.82 2.57 17.59
C LYS A 176 2.38 1.85 16.31
N PRO A 177 3.29 1.14 15.63
CA PRO A 177 3.00 0.52 14.36
C PRO A 177 1.86 -0.49 14.46
N ARG A 178 1.05 -0.58 13.40
CA ARG A 178 -0.09 -1.50 13.35
C ARG A 178 -0.16 -2.18 11.99
N MET A 179 -0.46 -3.46 12.01
CA MET A 179 -0.77 -4.18 10.79
C MET A 179 -2.13 -3.72 10.27
N VAL A 180 -2.15 -3.33 9.00
CA VAL A 180 -3.35 -3.00 8.23
C VAL A 180 -3.32 -3.78 6.92
N LYS A 181 -4.40 -3.74 6.16
CA LYS A 181 -4.42 -4.23 4.78
C LYS A 181 -4.53 -3.06 3.83
N LEU A 182 -3.87 -3.17 2.69
CA LEU A 182 -4.06 -2.28 1.56
C LEU A 182 -4.81 -3.05 0.48
N ALA A 183 -5.98 -2.56 0.12
CA ALA A 183 -6.72 -3.06 -1.03
C ALA A 183 -6.22 -2.37 -2.28
N ILE A 184 -5.87 -3.14 -3.30
CA ILE A 184 -5.34 -2.65 -4.56
C ILE A 184 -6.27 -3.11 -5.68
N ALA A 185 -6.74 -2.16 -6.47
CA ALA A 185 -7.61 -2.43 -7.61
C ALA A 185 -7.26 -1.53 -8.80
N MET A 186 -7.45 -2.05 -10.00
CA MET A 186 -7.39 -1.25 -11.21
C MET A 186 -8.63 -0.34 -11.26
N GLU A 187 -8.43 0.97 -11.45
CA GLU A 187 -9.51 1.95 -11.51
C GLU A 187 -9.91 2.23 -12.97
N LYS A 188 -8.96 2.74 -13.76
CA LYS A 188 -9.20 3.11 -15.17
C LYS A 188 -7.90 3.16 -15.97
N GLU A 189 -8.07 3.28 -17.29
CA GLU A 189 -7.01 3.71 -18.20
C GLU A 189 -7.12 5.20 -18.46
N GLU A 190 -6.00 5.90 -18.47
CA GLU A 190 -5.93 7.32 -18.72
C GLU A 190 -4.87 7.64 -19.77
N GLN A 191 -5.13 8.67 -20.58
CA GLN A 191 -4.18 9.11 -21.60
C GLN A 191 -3.31 10.25 -21.07
N PHE A 192 -2.03 10.13 -21.28
CA PHE A 192 -1.02 11.13 -20.93
C PHE A 192 -0.22 11.54 -22.15
N THR A 193 0.39 12.71 -22.09
CA THR A 193 1.39 13.11 -23.06
C THR A 193 2.77 13.06 -22.41
N ILE A 194 3.63 12.16 -22.88
CA ILE A 194 4.99 11.96 -22.38
C ILE A 194 5.96 12.30 -23.48
N ALA A 195 6.84 13.29 -23.24
CA ALA A 195 7.77 13.80 -24.24
C ALA A 195 7.10 14.13 -25.60
N GLY A 196 5.90 14.73 -25.55
CA GLY A 196 5.12 15.10 -26.74
C GLY A 196 4.42 13.93 -27.44
N ARG A 197 4.42 12.73 -26.89
CA ARG A 197 3.77 11.55 -27.47
C ARG A 197 2.59 11.08 -26.60
N PRO A 198 1.43 10.76 -27.22
CA PRO A 198 0.34 10.13 -26.49
C PRO A 198 0.79 8.79 -25.92
N SER A 199 0.53 8.59 -24.64
CA SER A 199 0.84 7.35 -23.90
C SER A 199 -0.36 7.00 -23.03
N LYS A 200 -0.59 5.70 -22.83
CA LYS A 200 -1.61 5.21 -21.91
C LYS A 200 -0.97 4.81 -20.60
N ALA A 201 -1.60 5.18 -19.50
CA ALA A 201 -1.26 4.68 -18.18
C ALA A 201 -2.50 4.04 -17.54
N VAL A 202 -2.26 3.05 -16.71
CA VAL A 202 -3.27 2.41 -15.87
C VAL A 202 -3.22 3.04 -14.51
N GLU A 203 -4.35 3.53 -14.03
CA GLU A 203 -4.52 4.02 -12.67
C GLU A 203 -4.92 2.86 -11.76
N TRP A 204 -4.16 2.71 -10.70
CA TRP A 204 -4.41 1.78 -9.62
C TRP A 204 -4.78 2.54 -8.36
N ASP A 205 -5.87 2.11 -7.74
CA ASP A 205 -6.34 2.63 -6.48
C ASP A 205 -5.81 1.77 -5.32
N VAL A 206 -5.30 2.40 -4.27
CA VAL A 206 -4.76 1.76 -3.08
C VAL A 206 -5.47 2.30 -1.86
N LYS A 207 -6.33 1.47 -1.26
CA LYS A 207 -7.17 1.83 -0.11
C LYS A 207 -6.70 1.18 1.17
N PRO A 208 -6.40 1.95 2.22
CA PRO A 208 -6.20 1.39 3.54
C PRO A 208 -7.50 0.78 4.09
N GLU A 209 -7.48 -0.53 4.40
CA GLU A 209 -8.59 -1.21 5.05
C GLU A 209 -8.38 -1.21 6.56
N LEU A 210 -9.14 -0.38 7.27
CA LEU A 210 -9.05 -0.24 8.72
C LEU A 210 -9.82 -1.34 9.50
N GLY A 211 -10.47 -2.26 8.80
CA GLY A 211 -11.17 -3.42 9.36
C GLY A 211 -10.18 -4.47 9.87
N GLY A 212 -9.67 -4.24 11.06
CA GLY A 212 -8.68 -5.10 11.68
C GLY A 212 -9.19 -6.50 12.01
N LEU A 213 -8.26 -7.39 12.27
CA LEU A 213 -8.34 -8.76 12.79
C LEU A 213 -9.24 -8.96 14.04
N THR A 214 -9.91 -7.95 14.55
CA THR A 214 -10.71 -8.00 15.77
C THR A 214 -12.18 -7.65 15.60
N GLY A 215 -12.70 -7.46 14.37
CA GLY A 215 -14.15 -7.30 14.14
C GLY A 215 -14.85 -6.15 14.88
N LEU A 216 -14.13 -5.31 15.60
CA LEU A 216 -14.63 -4.12 16.26
C LEU A 216 -14.31 -2.91 15.38
N VAL A 217 -15.24 -2.59 14.50
CA VAL A 217 -15.30 -1.30 13.84
C VAL A 217 -15.62 -0.26 14.91
N ALA A 218 -14.58 0.25 15.58
CA ALA A 218 -14.72 1.54 16.21
C ALA A 218 -14.76 2.56 15.05
N PRO A 219 -15.85 3.31 14.86
CA PRO A 219 -15.88 4.36 13.87
C PRO A 219 -14.83 5.40 14.29
N VAL A 220 -13.66 5.37 13.68
CA VAL A 220 -12.72 6.49 13.71
C VAL A 220 -13.32 7.54 12.79
N ILE A 221 -14.35 8.20 13.30
CA ILE A 221 -14.99 9.31 12.65
C ILE A 221 -13.92 10.38 12.42
N GLY A 222 -13.54 10.60 11.17
CA GLY A 222 -12.70 11.70 10.72
C GLY A 222 -11.21 11.45 10.55
N LYS A 223 -10.69 10.21 10.57
CA LYS A 223 -9.26 9.92 10.38
C LYS A 223 -8.97 8.70 9.50
N GLN A 224 -9.80 8.43 8.52
CA GLN A 224 -9.42 7.45 7.51
C GLN A 224 -8.30 8.06 6.65
N PRO A 225 -7.15 7.38 6.49
CA PRO A 225 -6.14 7.85 5.56
C PRO A 225 -6.77 8.00 4.16
N PRO A 226 -6.38 9.03 3.39
CA PRO A 226 -6.86 9.17 2.03
C PRO A 226 -6.40 7.97 1.18
N ASP A 227 -7.18 7.64 0.16
CA ASP A 227 -6.79 6.67 -0.84
C ASP A 227 -5.56 7.20 -1.60
N SER A 228 -4.72 6.27 -2.07
CA SER A 228 -3.58 6.60 -2.91
C SER A 228 -3.84 6.13 -4.32
N HIS A 229 -3.37 6.88 -5.31
CA HIS A 229 -3.52 6.56 -6.72
C HIS A 229 -2.16 6.41 -7.38
N VAL A 230 -1.97 5.37 -8.17
CA VAL A 230 -0.69 5.04 -8.83
C VAL A 230 -0.93 4.86 -10.31
N TRP A 231 -0.30 5.69 -11.14
CA TRP A 231 -0.35 5.58 -12.61
C TRP A 231 0.87 4.85 -13.13
N ILE A 232 0.64 3.78 -13.85
CA ILE A 232 1.68 2.94 -14.44
C ILE A 232 1.54 2.98 -15.96
N ILE A 233 2.63 3.38 -16.64
CA ILE A 233 2.74 3.27 -18.09
C ILE A 233 3.00 1.81 -18.42
N GLU A 234 2.19 1.28 -19.31
CA GLU A 234 2.40 -0.05 -19.85
C GLU A 234 3.42 -0.03 -20.99
N GLY A 235 4.21 -1.08 -21.06
CA GLY A 235 5.22 -1.26 -22.09
C GLY A 235 5.97 -2.55 -21.86
N GLY A 236 7.16 -2.66 -22.42
CA GLY A 236 8.02 -3.84 -22.20
C GLY A 236 8.34 -4.06 -20.71
N VAL A 237 8.55 -2.97 -19.97
CA VAL A 237 8.68 -2.98 -18.51
C VAL A 237 7.77 -1.86 -17.94
N PRO A 238 6.79 -2.19 -17.09
CA PRO A 238 5.91 -1.21 -16.49
C PRO A 238 6.68 -0.15 -15.69
N THR A 239 6.32 1.11 -15.87
CA THR A 239 7.00 2.24 -15.24
C THR A 239 6.00 3.12 -14.52
N ILE A 240 6.30 3.51 -13.28
CA ILE A 240 5.47 4.43 -12.51
C ILE A 240 5.63 5.83 -13.12
N LEU A 241 4.52 6.44 -13.48
CA LEU A 241 4.45 7.79 -14.01
C LEU A 241 4.20 8.82 -12.92
N ARG A 242 3.25 8.51 -12.04
CA ARG A 242 2.75 9.40 -10.98
C ARG A 242 2.21 8.57 -9.82
N VAL A 243 2.36 9.13 -8.64
CA VAL A 243 1.72 8.64 -7.41
C VAL A 243 1.10 9.84 -6.70
N ASP A 244 -0.18 9.75 -6.37
CA ASP A 244 -0.84 10.71 -5.48
C ASP A 244 -1.11 9.99 -4.16
N SER A 245 -0.45 10.42 -3.10
CA SER A 245 -0.52 9.76 -1.79
C SER A 245 -0.20 10.73 -0.66
N ALA A 246 -0.73 10.41 0.52
CA ALA A 246 -0.23 11.00 1.75
C ALA A 246 1.04 10.25 2.17
N LEU A 247 2.13 10.98 2.43
CA LEU A 247 3.40 10.37 2.86
C LEU A 247 3.39 10.00 4.36
N TYR A 248 2.43 10.46 5.13
CA TYR A 248 2.26 10.10 6.54
C TYR A 248 0.77 10.07 6.92
N SER A 249 0.44 9.39 8.00
CA SER A 249 -0.94 9.25 8.46
C SER A 249 -1.58 10.60 8.79
N GLY A 250 -2.69 10.91 8.11
CA GLY A 250 -3.40 12.19 8.26
C GLY A 250 -2.73 13.36 7.55
N GLY A 251 -1.69 13.11 6.74
CA GLY A 251 -1.06 14.10 5.89
C GLY A 251 -1.90 14.48 4.67
N PRO A 252 -1.54 15.58 3.99
CA PRO A 252 -2.15 15.94 2.73
C PRO A 252 -1.73 14.98 1.62
N VAL A 253 -2.57 14.83 0.61
CA VAL A 253 -2.21 14.12 -0.60
C VAL A 253 -1.25 14.97 -1.43
N TRP A 254 -0.07 14.41 -1.70
CA TRP A 254 0.93 15.01 -2.57
C TRP A 254 1.10 14.20 -3.83
N SER A 255 1.44 14.88 -4.93
CA SER A 255 1.72 14.25 -6.20
C SER A 255 3.23 14.04 -6.38
N ILE A 256 3.64 12.79 -6.51
CA ILE A 256 5.02 12.38 -6.77
C ILE A 256 5.13 12.03 -8.26
N GLN A 257 6.04 12.64 -8.97
CA GLN A 257 6.18 12.46 -10.41
C GLN A 257 7.66 12.32 -10.79
N LEU A 258 7.91 11.59 -11.89
CA LEU A 258 9.22 11.60 -12.51
C LEU A 258 9.56 13.02 -12.97
N ALA A 259 10.77 13.45 -12.67
CA ALA A 259 11.31 14.72 -13.11
C ALA A 259 12.47 14.51 -14.09
N SER A 260 12.51 15.33 -15.15
CA SER A 260 13.73 15.46 -15.95
C SER A 260 14.64 16.45 -15.27
N PRO A 261 15.92 16.13 -15.01
CA PRO A 261 16.86 17.13 -14.54
C PRO A 261 16.97 18.23 -15.59
N VAL A 262 16.82 19.47 -15.16
CA VAL A 262 17.14 20.65 -15.97
C VAL A 262 18.56 21.03 -15.55
N TRP A 263 19.50 20.85 -16.46
CA TRP A 263 20.89 21.21 -16.28
C TRP A 263 21.12 22.68 -16.62
#